data_b137f5f64920e6828823c57ab1fcf93c
#
_entry.id   b137f5f64920e6828823c57ab1fcf93c
#
_cell.length_a   1.000
_cell.length_b   1.000
_cell.length_c   1.000
_cell.angle_alpha   90.00
_cell.angle_beta   90.00
_cell.angle_gamma   90.00
#
_symmetry.space_group_name_H-M   'P 1'
#
loop_
_entity.id
_entity.type
_entity.pdbx_description
1 polymer ?
#
loop_
_entity_poly.entity_id
_entity_poly.type
_entity_poly.pdbx_seq_one_letter_code
_entity_poly.pdbx_strand_id
1 'polypeptide(L)'
;MRRASDGAMTSRMSRDSAIKISRWLLCSAGLGALCVGGLKSLHAGERIDADRQKYAEQMEQTYSYRFGKGQPFLPSIAKIEGDTFIQPGAFPTAQYCQHCHEAAYHQWRQSVHANSFRTPFYTKNVGILQNSKGMEFSRHCEGCHNPIMLFSGQVTPRPALSDRDSDQDGVTCTVCHSIQKLQPAYGLGSYVMGVPAVMLDEQGKPIRGEVSFAEITAHVDRHKAAVMKDFYRTPEYCAACHKANIPETLNDYKWLRAIGLYDEWQRSSYAKQSPLPFYKKDYQTCQSCHMPREAALQRDVSTKNGTIVSHRWIAGNTAVPFLYGYDEQLKKTLEYLKADKLNVDLFALARTDGSGLIAPLGTKTFDIKPGDELQAMVVIQNKGVGHTLIPEQRDMYQAWTEFELTDATGKVLHASGRLNGEGYLDPDAHSFVTRLLDAKGNLLVKHEIWDRHTTATDATIQPGRSTLVRYGFRIPKDGTGPYTITAKVNYRHFDEAFTNFALGDKHPPYPVAEMAIRSRVLKIGENSPIAAEPKDNAEWMRWNNFGIALLDEAQYAEAKNAFSEVTKLRPDY
;
A
#
# COMPACT_ATOMS: atom_id res chain seq x y z
N MET A 1 -32.31 22.78 44.12
CA MET A 1 -32.28 24.02 44.90
C MET A 1 -31.62 25.12 44.11
N ARG A 2 -32.42 26.14 43.83
CA ARG A 2 -32.17 27.57 43.59
C ARG A 2 -31.14 27.94 42.53
N ARG A 3 -31.60 28.47 41.35
CA ARG A 3 -31.98 29.83 40.92
C ARG A 3 -30.73 30.66 40.59
N ALA A 4 -30.50 31.06 39.37
CA ALA A 4 -31.10 32.08 38.46
C ALA A 4 -30.64 33.51 38.78
N SER A 5 -30.18 34.20 37.75
CA SER A 5 -30.56 35.55 37.32
C SER A 5 -29.55 36.07 36.28
N ASP A 6 -29.91 36.22 35.05
CA ASP A 6 -30.52 37.38 34.39
C ASP A 6 -29.69 38.67 34.44
N GLY A 7 -29.42 39.21 33.29
CA GLY A 7 -28.86 40.53 33.09
C GLY A 7 -28.65 40.90 31.64
N ALA A 8 -29.72 41.16 30.89
CA ALA A 8 -29.70 41.82 29.61
C ALA A 8 -29.57 43.33 29.79
N MET A 9 -28.82 43.99 28.92
CA MET A 9 -29.10 45.41 28.65
C MET A 9 -28.68 45.81 27.23
N THR A 10 -29.65 46.33 26.58
CA THR A 10 -29.81 46.92 25.26
C THR A 10 -29.19 48.31 25.11
N SER A 11 -28.87 48.71 23.92
CA SER A 11 -29.23 49.94 23.18
C SER A 11 -27.99 50.51 22.47
N ARG A 12 -28.01 51.09 21.35
CA ARG A 12 -28.88 51.79 20.43
C ARG A 12 -28.01 52.36 19.31
N MET A 13 -28.63 52.38 18.16
CA MET A 13 -28.29 53.04 16.88
C MET A 13 -27.90 54.51 16.95
N SER A 14 -27.11 54.96 15.95
CA SER A 14 -27.35 56.14 15.10
C SER A 14 -26.35 56.09 13.94
N ARG A 15 -26.70 56.04 12.75
CA ARG A 15 -27.26 56.87 11.65
C ARG A 15 -26.43 58.11 11.31
N ASP A 16 -26.22 58.19 10.01
CA ASP A 16 -26.02 59.34 9.10
C ASP A 16 -24.54 59.76 8.90
N SER A 17 -24.02 60.03 7.72
CA SER A 17 -24.65 60.62 6.52
C SER A 17 -23.74 60.40 5.30
N ALA A 18 -24.35 60.33 4.16
CA ALA A 18 -23.81 60.44 2.82
C ALA A 18 -23.40 61.90 2.48
N ILE A 19 -22.54 62.08 1.45
CA ILE A 19 -22.45 63.17 0.46
C ILE A 19 -21.29 62.84 -0.49
N LYS A 20 -21.51 62.44 -1.73
CA LYS A 20 -21.75 63.12 -3.02
C LYS A 20 -20.51 63.72 -3.69
N ILE A 21 -20.22 63.15 -4.89
CA ILE A 21 -20.13 63.74 -6.26
C ILE A 21 -18.93 64.69 -6.52
N SER A 22 -18.08 64.42 -7.51
CA SER A 22 -18.12 64.82 -8.91
C SER A 22 -16.76 64.66 -9.61
N ARG A 23 -16.80 63.98 -10.79
CA ARG A 23 -16.34 64.44 -12.13
C ARG A 23 -15.05 65.29 -12.23
N TRP A 24 -14.09 64.89 -13.11
CA TRP A 24 -13.97 65.28 -14.54
C TRP A 24 -12.81 64.54 -15.21
N LEU A 25 -13.07 63.92 -16.30
CA LEU A 25 -12.48 63.79 -17.61
C LEU A 25 -11.27 64.68 -17.95
N LEU A 26 -10.26 64.02 -18.61
CA LEU A 26 -9.74 64.37 -19.93
C LEU A 26 -8.47 63.53 -20.23
N CYS A 27 -8.59 62.66 -21.24
CA CYS A 27 -7.87 62.67 -22.53
C CYS A 27 -6.33 62.80 -22.45
N SER A 28 -5.55 61.97 -23.05
CA SER A 28 -5.54 61.51 -24.43
C SER A 28 -4.33 60.62 -24.68
N ALA A 29 -4.56 59.66 -25.55
CA ALA A 29 -3.68 59.18 -26.61
C ALA A 29 -2.16 58.99 -26.34
N GLY A 30 -1.76 57.75 -26.41
CA GLY A 30 -0.38 57.39 -26.64
C GLY A 30 -0.10 55.90 -26.63
N LEU A 31 -0.10 55.27 -27.81
CA LEU A 31 0.64 54.05 -28.18
C LEU A 31 0.08 52.69 -27.80
N GLY A 32 -0.60 52.11 -28.78
CA GLY A 32 -0.66 50.69 -28.96
C GLY A 32 0.71 50.11 -29.33
N ALA A 33 1.06 49.04 -28.68
CA ALA A 33 1.90 47.93 -29.10
C ALA A 33 2.45 47.15 -27.89
N LEU A 34 1.57 46.56 -27.06
CA LEU A 34 1.99 45.53 -26.07
C LEU A 34 0.81 44.66 -25.57
N CYS A 35 -0.22 44.49 -26.38
CA CYS A 35 -1.44 43.76 -25.99
C CYS A 35 -1.73 42.48 -26.84
N VAL A 36 -0.75 41.83 -27.46
CA VAL A 36 -1.03 40.65 -28.28
C VAL A 36 -0.65 39.34 -27.61
N GLY A 37 0.20 39.36 -26.59
CA GLY A 37 0.58 38.15 -25.83
C GLY A 37 -0.38 37.78 -24.68
N GLY A 38 -0.96 38.77 -23.99
CA GLY A 38 -1.84 38.53 -22.86
C GLY A 38 -3.26 38.12 -23.20
N LEU A 39 -3.75 38.47 -24.39
CA LEU A 39 -5.10 38.10 -24.85
C LEU A 39 -5.26 36.65 -25.25
N LYS A 40 -4.19 35.97 -25.71
CA LYS A 40 -4.25 34.56 -26.10
C LYS A 40 -4.36 33.61 -24.90
N SER A 41 -3.76 33.91 -23.76
CA SER A 41 -3.82 33.06 -22.57
C SER A 41 -5.16 33.20 -21.81
N LEU A 42 -5.72 34.40 -21.75
CA LEU A 42 -7.05 34.64 -21.20
C LEU A 42 -8.13 33.87 -21.98
N HIS A 43 -8.08 33.89 -23.31
CA HIS A 43 -9.01 33.18 -24.16
C HIS A 43 -8.87 31.64 -24.08
N ALA A 44 -7.69 31.11 -23.79
CA ALA A 44 -7.51 29.67 -23.62
C ALA A 44 -8.14 29.17 -22.31
N GLY A 45 -7.96 29.87 -21.20
CA GLY A 45 -8.57 29.52 -19.92
C GLY A 45 -10.09 29.59 -19.94
N GLU A 46 -10.65 30.68 -20.48
CA GLU A 46 -12.10 30.84 -20.66
C GLU A 46 -12.69 29.76 -21.58
N ARG A 47 -11.99 29.38 -22.64
CA ARG A 47 -12.42 28.33 -23.56
C ARG A 47 -12.44 26.96 -22.90
N ILE A 48 -11.43 26.64 -22.08
CA ILE A 48 -11.36 25.36 -21.35
C ILE A 48 -12.50 25.29 -20.32
N ASP A 49 -12.81 26.38 -19.63
CA ASP A 49 -13.95 26.41 -18.69
C ASP A 49 -15.28 26.27 -19.41
N ALA A 50 -15.45 26.87 -20.58
CA ALA A 50 -16.64 26.70 -21.42
C ALA A 50 -16.76 25.25 -21.95
N ASP A 51 -15.66 24.65 -22.41
CA ASP A 51 -15.61 23.27 -22.86
C ASP A 51 -15.90 22.30 -21.70
N ARG A 52 -15.38 22.56 -20.51
CA ARG A 52 -15.68 21.79 -19.30
C ARG A 52 -17.15 21.89 -18.91
N GLN A 53 -17.72 23.08 -18.95
CA GLN A 53 -19.14 23.28 -18.65
C GLN A 53 -20.01 22.52 -19.64
N LYS A 54 -19.74 22.65 -20.93
CA LYS A 54 -20.45 21.92 -21.99
C LYS A 54 -20.35 20.40 -21.81
N TYR A 55 -19.16 19.90 -21.46
CA TYR A 55 -18.96 18.49 -21.16
C TYR A 55 -19.76 18.05 -19.93
N ALA A 56 -19.76 18.82 -18.86
CA ALA A 56 -20.53 18.54 -17.66
C ALA A 56 -22.03 18.49 -17.95
N GLU A 57 -22.58 19.43 -18.76
CA GLU A 57 -23.96 19.43 -19.20
C GLU A 57 -24.32 18.18 -20.03
N GLN A 58 -23.40 17.70 -20.87
CA GLN A 58 -23.59 16.44 -21.61
C GLN A 58 -23.62 15.24 -20.66
N MET A 59 -22.69 15.19 -19.69
CA MET A 59 -22.63 14.10 -18.71
C MET A 59 -23.88 14.07 -17.82
N GLU A 60 -24.43 15.22 -17.44
CA GLU A 60 -25.65 15.29 -16.64
C GLU A 60 -26.87 14.59 -17.27
N GLN A 61 -26.89 14.47 -18.58
CA GLN A 61 -28.00 13.82 -19.32
C GLN A 61 -27.95 12.29 -19.23
N THR A 62 -26.76 11.70 -19.07
CA THR A 62 -26.54 10.26 -19.12
C THR A 62 -26.01 9.66 -17.82
N TYR A 63 -25.53 10.50 -16.91
CA TYR A 63 -24.89 10.06 -15.68
C TYR A 63 -25.90 9.62 -14.62
N SER A 64 -25.66 8.47 -14.01
CA SER A 64 -26.46 7.98 -12.91
C SER A 64 -26.07 8.66 -11.59
N TYR A 65 -26.96 9.46 -11.04
CA TYR A 65 -26.82 10.12 -9.73
C TYR A 65 -27.43 9.28 -8.60
N ARG A 66 -27.17 7.98 -8.59
CA ARG A 66 -27.72 7.04 -7.59
C ARG A 66 -27.57 7.51 -6.15
N PHE A 67 -26.48 8.18 -5.83
CA PHE A 67 -26.16 8.66 -4.47
C PHE A 67 -26.45 10.16 -4.27
N GLY A 68 -27.19 10.77 -5.20
CA GLY A 68 -27.56 12.18 -5.16
C GLY A 68 -26.69 13.09 -6.01
N LYS A 69 -27.31 14.14 -6.58
CA LYS A 69 -26.62 15.10 -7.47
C LYS A 69 -25.50 15.89 -6.78
N GLY A 70 -25.61 16.17 -5.48
CA GLY A 70 -24.60 16.90 -4.72
C GLY A 70 -23.34 16.10 -4.40
N GLN A 71 -23.31 14.80 -4.70
CA GLN A 71 -22.20 13.90 -4.44
C GLN A 71 -22.02 12.89 -5.59
N PRO A 72 -21.67 13.37 -6.78
CA PRO A 72 -21.68 12.54 -7.99
C PRO A 72 -20.70 11.37 -7.95
N PHE A 73 -19.63 11.47 -7.17
CA PHE A 73 -18.55 10.49 -7.14
C PHE A 73 -18.68 9.43 -6.05
N LEU A 74 -19.72 9.49 -5.21
CA LEU A 74 -19.93 8.43 -4.20
C LEU A 74 -20.10 7.05 -4.87
N PRO A 75 -19.63 5.98 -4.16
CA PRO A 75 -19.10 5.91 -2.78
C PRO A 75 -17.65 6.35 -2.58
N SER A 76 -16.90 6.78 -3.61
CA SER A 76 -15.62 7.47 -3.41
C SER A 76 -15.86 8.84 -2.77
N ILE A 77 -14.98 9.27 -1.85
CA ILE A 77 -15.02 10.61 -1.27
C ILE A 77 -14.06 11.57 -1.96
N ALA A 78 -13.41 11.12 -3.04
CA ALA A 78 -12.58 11.97 -3.88
C ALA A 78 -13.39 13.14 -4.46
N LYS A 79 -12.77 14.31 -4.49
CA LYS A 79 -13.38 15.54 -5.03
C LYS A 79 -12.51 16.13 -6.12
N ILE A 80 -13.16 16.89 -6.98
CA ILE A 80 -12.48 17.73 -7.96
C ILE A 80 -12.91 19.17 -7.78
N GLU A 81 -12.01 20.10 -8.05
CA GLU A 81 -12.29 21.54 -7.99
C GLU A 81 -13.50 21.91 -8.86
N GLY A 82 -14.46 22.62 -8.25
CA GLY A 82 -15.72 23.01 -8.88
C GLY A 82 -16.79 21.91 -8.89
N ASP A 83 -16.57 20.76 -8.22
CA ASP A 83 -17.53 19.65 -8.01
C ASP A 83 -18.33 19.23 -9.27
N THR A 84 -17.70 19.32 -10.45
CA THR A 84 -18.30 18.98 -11.74
C THR A 84 -17.36 18.14 -12.59
N PHE A 85 -17.90 17.49 -13.61
CA PHE A 85 -17.13 16.62 -14.51
C PHE A 85 -16.06 17.40 -15.28
N ILE A 86 -15.02 16.67 -15.67
CA ILE A 86 -13.93 17.15 -16.51
C ILE A 86 -13.68 16.16 -17.65
N GLN A 87 -13.55 16.65 -18.87
CA GLN A 87 -13.26 15.78 -20.01
C GLN A 87 -11.88 15.11 -19.88
N PRO A 88 -11.74 13.83 -20.27
CA PRO A 88 -10.46 13.11 -20.18
C PRO A 88 -9.30 13.83 -20.87
N GLY A 89 -9.57 14.48 -22.03
CA GLY A 89 -8.56 15.24 -22.78
C GLY A 89 -8.04 16.52 -22.06
N ALA A 90 -8.59 16.89 -20.90
CA ALA A 90 -8.02 17.94 -20.05
C ALA A 90 -6.83 17.46 -19.22
N PHE A 91 -6.59 16.15 -19.19
CA PHE A 91 -5.44 15.57 -18.49
C PHE A 91 -4.28 15.39 -19.47
N PRO A 92 -3.18 16.16 -19.37
CA PRO A 92 -1.97 15.88 -20.13
C PRO A 92 -1.53 14.44 -19.96
N THR A 93 -1.18 13.77 -21.06
CA THR A 93 -0.82 12.35 -21.05
C THR A 93 0.51 12.09 -20.36
N ALA A 94 0.77 10.84 -19.97
CA ALA A 94 2.06 10.46 -19.44
C ALA A 94 3.18 10.63 -20.47
N GLN A 95 2.89 10.44 -21.77
CA GLN A 95 3.82 10.67 -22.87
C GLN A 95 4.21 12.14 -23.02
N TYR A 96 3.32 13.07 -22.76
CA TYR A 96 3.66 14.49 -22.70
C TYR A 96 4.72 14.75 -21.60
N CYS A 97 4.57 14.18 -20.42
CA CYS A 97 5.55 14.31 -19.34
C CYS A 97 6.88 13.61 -19.66
N GLN A 98 6.84 12.47 -20.38
CA GLN A 98 8.00 11.69 -20.78
C GLN A 98 9.03 12.53 -21.54
N HIS A 99 8.60 13.52 -22.32
CA HIS A 99 9.51 14.35 -23.11
C HIS A 99 10.68 14.92 -22.31
N CYS A 100 10.45 15.30 -21.05
CA CYS A 100 11.46 15.83 -20.15
C CYS A 100 11.80 14.90 -18.98
N HIS A 101 10.87 13.99 -18.60
CA HIS A 101 10.97 13.10 -17.45
C HIS A 101 10.99 11.62 -17.87
N GLU A 102 11.91 11.26 -18.76
CA GLU A 102 11.96 9.94 -19.37
C GLU A 102 12.22 8.84 -18.34
N ALA A 103 13.16 9.05 -17.39
CA ALA A 103 13.45 8.05 -16.36
C ALA A 103 12.26 7.84 -15.42
N ALA A 104 11.60 8.92 -14.98
CA ALA A 104 10.40 8.82 -14.14
C ALA A 104 9.25 8.12 -14.90
N TYR A 105 9.06 8.42 -16.20
CA TYR A 105 8.05 7.76 -17.02
C TYR A 105 8.29 6.25 -17.12
N HIS A 106 9.52 5.82 -17.44
CA HIS A 106 9.83 4.39 -17.54
C HIS A 106 9.66 3.63 -16.22
N GLN A 107 10.01 4.26 -15.11
CA GLN A 107 9.76 3.70 -13.79
C GLN A 107 8.27 3.59 -13.47
N TRP A 108 7.51 4.68 -13.70
CA TRP A 108 6.07 4.70 -13.53
C TRP A 108 5.36 3.67 -14.40
N ARG A 109 5.72 3.56 -15.69
CA ARG A 109 5.06 2.63 -16.63
C ARG A 109 5.13 1.18 -16.17
N GLN A 110 6.24 0.77 -15.52
CA GLN A 110 6.42 -0.57 -14.98
C GLN A 110 5.75 -0.75 -13.60
N SER A 111 5.33 0.31 -12.96
CA SER A 111 4.75 0.28 -11.61
C SER A 111 3.30 -0.20 -11.60
N VAL A 112 2.82 -0.59 -10.42
CA VAL A 112 1.42 -0.95 -10.22
C VAL A 112 0.48 0.26 -10.34
N HIS A 113 0.95 1.48 -10.10
CA HIS A 113 0.14 2.69 -10.28
C HIS A 113 -0.29 2.88 -11.73
N ALA A 114 0.64 2.74 -12.68
CA ALA A 114 0.31 2.80 -14.10
C ALA A 114 -0.60 1.65 -14.57
N ASN A 115 -0.60 0.53 -13.84
CA ASN A 115 -1.32 -0.68 -14.21
C ASN A 115 -2.52 -0.96 -13.28
N SER A 116 -2.86 -0.03 -12.38
CA SER A 116 -3.85 -0.22 -11.32
C SER A 116 -5.26 -0.55 -11.82
N PHE A 117 -5.60 -0.10 -13.04
CA PHE A 117 -6.92 -0.28 -13.62
C PHE A 117 -6.99 -1.44 -14.61
N ARG A 118 -6.03 -1.57 -15.52
CA ARG A 118 -6.10 -2.49 -16.66
C ARG A 118 -5.83 -3.96 -16.32
N THR A 119 -5.25 -4.25 -15.15
CA THR A 119 -4.87 -5.62 -14.79
C THR A 119 -6.09 -6.52 -14.60
N PRO A 120 -6.09 -7.76 -15.15
CA PRO A 120 -7.19 -8.71 -14.97
C PRO A 120 -7.52 -9.00 -13.51
N PHE A 121 -6.55 -8.97 -12.62
CA PHE A 121 -6.75 -9.13 -11.17
C PHE A 121 -7.73 -8.10 -10.60
N TYR A 122 -7.64 -6.85 -11.06
CA TYR A 122 -8.55 -5.79 -10.67
C TYR A 122 -9.88 -5.86 -11.45
N THR A 123 -9.83 -5.93 -12.78
CA THR A 123 -11.02 -5.82 -13.62
C THR A 123 -12.00 -6.97 -13.39
N LYS A 124 -11.52 -8.20 -13.17
CA LYS A 124 -12.36 -9.36 -12.85
C LYS A 124 -13.06 -9.20 -11.50
N ASN A 125 -12.32 -8.77 -10.47
CA ASN A 125 -12.88 -8.54 -9.15
C ASN A 125 -13.95 -7.44 -9.16
N VAL A 126 -13.64 -6.25 -9.71
CA VAL A 126 -14.60 -5.14 -9.78
C VAL A 126 -15.79 -5.50 -10.69
N GLY A 127 -15.59 -6.35 -11.70
CA GLY A 127 -16.68 -6.89 -12.51
C GLY A 127 -17.72 -7.66 -11.68
N ILE A 128 -17.33 -8.38 -10.63
CA ILE A 128 -18.29 -9.02 -9.70
C ILE A 128 -19.13 -7.95 -9.01
N LEU A 129 -18.50 -6.89 -8.48
CA LEU A 129 -19.20 -5.79 -7.83
C LEU A 129 -20.22 -5.11 -8.78
N GLN A 130 -19.78 -4.79 -10.01
CA GLN A 130 -20.64 -4.15 -11.00
C GLN A 130 -21.85 -5.02 -11.37
N ASN A 131 -21.63 -6.34 -11.52
CA ASN A 131 -22.70 -7.29 -11.85
C ASN A 131 -23.68 -7.50 -10.69
N SER A 132 -23.21 -7.47 -9.44
CA SER A 132 -24.04 -7.75 -8.26
C SER A 132 -24.77 -6.52 -7.74
N LYS A 133 -24.15 -5.34 -7.76
CA LYS A 133 -24.70 -4.11 -7.16
C LYS A 133 -24.97 -2.98 -8.15
N GLY A 134 -24.27 -2.96 -9.27
CA GLY A 134 -24.38 -1.92 -10.31
C GLY A 134 -23.08 -1.15 -10.52
N MET A 135 -23.00 -0.51 -11.68
CA MET A 135 -21.83 0.25 -12.13
C MET A 135 -21.40 1.35 -11.15
N GLU A 136 -22.37 2.03 -10.56
CA GLU A 136 -22.15 3.18 -9.69
C GLU A 136 -21.35 2.83 -8.43
N PHE A 137 -21.46 1.58 -7.97
CA PHE A 137 -20.73 1.11 -6.80
C PHE A 137 -19.22 0.99 -7.04
N SER A 138 -18.78 0.75 -8.29
CA SER A 138 -17.36 0.71 -8.62
C SER A 138 -16.64 2.06 -8.52
N ARG A 139 -17.37 3.18 -8.43
CA ARG A 139 -16.78 4.49 -8.11
C ARG A 139 -16.00 4.48 -6.81
N HIS A 140 -16.37 3.59 -5.87
CA HIS A 140 -15.60 3.34 -4.65
C HIS A 140 -14.14 3.00 -4.95
N CYS A 141 -13.90 2.20 -5.97
CA CYS A 141 -12.58 1.73 -6.38
C CYS A 141 -11.86 2.76 -7.27
N GLU A 142 -12.61 3.43 -8.16
CA GLU A 142 -12.05 4.30 -9.20
C GLU A 142 -11.38 5.56 -8.65
N GLY A 143 -11.80 6.04 -7.47
CA GLY A 143 -11.14 7.17 -6.80
C GLY A 143 -9.66 6.96 -6.51
N CYS A 144 -9.20 5.69 -6.47
CA CYS A 144 -7.81 5.31 -6.24
C CYS A 144 -7.19 4.58 -7.45
N HIS A 145 -7.97 3.84 -8.24
CA HIS A 145 -7.47 3.01 -9.33
C HIS A 145 -7.52 3.68 -10.70
N ASN A 146 -8.49 4.58 -10.94
CA ASN A 146 -8.59 5.38 -12.16
C ASN A 146 -9.37 6.68 -11.93
N PRO A 147 -8.77 7.68 -11.28
CA PRO A 147 -9.43 8.95 -11.00
C PRO A 147 -9.87 9.72 -12.25
N ILE A 148 -9.22 9.55 -13.39
CA ILE A 148 -9.65 10.20 -14.65
C ILE A 148 -11.04 9.70 -15.04
N MET A 149 -11.26 8.38 -15.01
CA MET A 149 -12.60 7.83 -15.31
C MET A 149 -13.65 8.29 -14.31
N LEU A 150 -13.30 8.33 -13.02
CA LEU A 150 -14.22 8.81 -12.00
C LEU A 150 -14.67 10.24 -12.28
N PHE A 151 -13.71 11.16 -12.45
CA PHE A 151 -13.99 12.58 -12.62
C PHE A 151 -14.52 12.95 -14.01
N SER A 152 -14.30 12.09 -15.01
CA SER A 152 -14.92 12.25 -16.32
C SER A 152 -16.31 11.61 -16.42
N GLY A 153 -16.74 10.88 -15.40
CA GLY A 153 -18.02 10.18 -15.43
C GLY A 153 -18.06 8.98 -16.39
N GLN A 154 -16.89 8.51 -16.86
CA GLN A 154 -16.76 7.47 -17.88
C GLN A 154 -16.54 6.06 -17.30
N VAL A 155 -16.97 5.80 -16.08
CA VAL A 155 -16.93 4.45 -15.52
C VAL A 155 -17.76 3.51 -16.39
N THR A 156 -17.12 2.49 -16.93
CA THR A 156 -17.70 1.56 -17.90
C THR A 156 -17.58 0.11 -17.44
N PRO A 157 -18.36 -0.82 -18.04
CA PRO A 157 -18.18 -2.25 -17.81
C PRO A 157 -16.75 -2.71 -18.17
N ARG A 158 -16.32 -3.78 -17.55
CA ARG A 158 -15.04 -4.43 -17.83
C ARG A 158 -15.09 -5.30 -19.09
N PRO A 159 -13.99 -5.56 -19.80
CA PRO A 159 -12.61 -5.18 -19.47
C PRO A 159 -12.26 -3.71 -19.79
N ALA A 160 -11.04 -3.31 -19.38
CA ALA A 160 -10.47 -2.04 -19.78
C ALA A 160 -10.36 -1.93 -21.31
N LEU A 161 -10.68 -0.79 -21.86
CA LEU A 161 -10.63 -0.55 -23.31
C LEU A 161 -9.19 -0.23 -23.74
N SER A 162 -8.73 -0.90 -24.80
CA SER A 162 -7.35 -0.76 -25.30
C SER A 162 -7.09 0.57 -26.02
N ASP A 163 -8.13 1.20 -26.51
CA ASP A 163 -8.13 2.46 -27.27
C ASP A 163 -8.41 3.69 -26.40
N ARG A 164 -8.53 3.51 -25.10
CA ARG A 164 -8.75 4.59 -24.14
C ARG A 164 -7.58 4.73 -23.17
N ASP A 165 -6.77 5.78 -23.34
CA ASP A 165 -5.55 6.01 -22.57
C ASP A 165 -5.79 5.96 -21.06
N SER A 166 -6.89 6.55 -20.56
CA SER A 166 -7.23 6.51 -19.14
C SER A 166 -7.39 5.10 -18.58
N ASP A 167 -7.82 4.14 -19.40
CA ASP A 167 -7.92 2.73 -19.00
C ASP A 167 -6.56 2.04 -18.96
N GLN A 168 -5.63 2.48 -19.78
CA GLN A 168 -4.30 1.88 -19.88
C GLN A 168 -3.30 2.46 -18.88
N ASP A 169 -3.57 3.66 -18.35
CA ASP A 169 -2.63 4.42 -17.54
C ASP A 169 -2.95 4.47 -16.04
N GLY A 170 -4.18 4.09 -15.63
CA GLY A 170 -4.56 4.01 -14.21
C GLY A 170 -4.31 5.32 -13.43
N VAL A 171 -3.35 5.30 -12.49
CA VAL A 171 -2.91 6.49 -11.75
C VAL A 171 -1.73 7.13 -12.47
N THR A 172 -2.00 8.15 -13.30
CA THR A 172 -1.00 8.81 -14.15
C THR A 172 -0.21 9.90 -13.42
N CYS A 173 0.79 10.46 -14.11
CA CYS A 173 1.56 11.62 -13.64
C CYS A 173 0.63 12.76 -13.22
N THR A 174 -0.31 13.13 -14.09
CA THR A 174 -1.24 14.23 -13.85
C THR A 174 -2.28 13.94 -12.78
N VAL A 175 -2.65 12.68 -12.55
CA VAL A 175 -3.49 12.31 -11.41
C VAL A 175 -2.80 12.70 -10.09
N CYS A 176 -1.56 12.24 -9.89
CA CYS A 176 -0.81 12.55 -8.68
C CYS A 176 -0.48 14.04 -8.57
N HIS A 177 0.04 14.64 -9.64
CA HIS A 177 0.55 16.00 -9.64
C HIS A 177 -0.53 17.10 -9.78
N SER A 178 -1.81 16.73 -9.91
CA SER A 178 -2.94 17.67 -9.89
C SER A 178 -3.72 17.68 -8.56
N ILE A 179 -3.36 16.86 -7.59
CA ILE A 179 -3.96 16.94 -6.25
C ILE A 179 -3.53 18.26 -5.60
N GLN A 180 -4.52 19.10 -5.26
CA GLN A 180 -4.29 20.43 -4.70
C GLN A 180 -4.43 20.45 -3.18
N LYS A 181 -5.22 19.56 -2.62
CA LYS A 181 -5.50 19.54 -1.19
C LYS A 181 -5.78 18.11 -0.72
N LEU A 182 -5.26 17.77 0.44
CA LEU A 182 -5.68 16.57 1.17
C LEU A 182 -6.86 16.92 2.07
N GLN A 183 -7.83 16.02 2.12
CA GLN A 183 -8.86 16.02 3.14
C GLN A 183 -8.30 15.31 4.39
N PRO A 184 -8.95 15.39 5.56
CA PRO A 184 -8.56 14.56 6.69
C PRO A 184 -8.34 13.11 6.27
N ALA A 185 -7.34 12.43 6.84
CA ALA A 185 -6.85 11.10 6.40
C ALA A 185 -7.90 9.98 6.63
N TYR A 186 -9.04 10.09 5.99
CA TYR A 186 -10.10 9.07 5.98
C TYR A 186 -9.82 7.94 4.97
N GLY A 187 -8.91 8.19 4.02
CA GLY A 187 -8.70 7.30 2.88
C GLY A 187 -9.82 7.38 1.86
N LEU A 188 -10.00 6.36 1.03
CA LEU A 188 -11.08 6.24 0.06
C LEU A 188 -11.12 7.40 -0.97
N GLY A 189 -9.92 7.89 -1.37
CA GLY A 189 -9.79 9.05 -2.22
C GLY A 189 -9.95 10.38 -1.47
N SER A 190 -9.44 10.48 -0.22
CA SER A 190 -9.56 11.70 0.61
C SER A 190 -8.68 12.85 0.11
N TYR A 191 -8.91 13.27 -1.12
CA TYR A 191 -8.20 14.39 -1.75
C TYR A 191 -9.16 15.29 -2.55
N VAL A 192 -8.69 16.47 -2.86
CA VAL A 192 -9.31 17.37 -3.85
C VAL A 192 -8.33 17.53 -5.01
N MET A 193 -8.72 17.08 -6.19
CA MET A 193 -7.97 17.26 -7.42
C MET A 193 -8.29 18.62 -8.02
N GLY A 194 -7.27 19.34 -8.47
CA GLY A 194 -7.46 20.51 -9.32
C GLY A 194 -7.70 20.11 -10.78
N VAL A 195 -8.16 21.03 -11.59
CA VAL A 195 -8.09 20.87 -13.04
C VAL A 195 -6.62 20.80 -13.43
N PRO A 196 -6.17 19.76 -14.15
CA PRO A 196 -4.75 19.57 -14.44
C PRO A 196 -4.11 20.79 -15.08
N ALA A 197 -2.99 21.21 -14.52
CA ALA A 197 -2.20 22.32 -15.05
C ALA A 197 -0.71 21.99 -14.92
N VAL A 198 0.03 22.14 -15.99
CA VAL A 198 1.47 21.87 -16.03
C VAL A 198 2.32 23.13 -15.79
N MET A 199 1.70 24.31 -15.76
CA MET A 199 2.39 25.57 -15.49
C MET A 199 1.44 26.60 -14.86
N LEU A 200 2.00 27.57 -14.13
CA LEU A 200 1.29 28.77 -13.68
C LEU A 200 1.59 29.95 -14.62
N ASP A 201 0.64 30.87 -14.76
CA ASP A 201 0.87 32.16 -15.43
C ASP A 201 1.68 33.13 -14.54
N GLU A 202 1.90 34.34 -15.00
CA GLU A 202 2.64 35.37 -14.26
C GLU A 202 1.92 35.82 -12.98
N GLN A 203 0.63 35.65 -12.91
CA GLN A 203 -0.21 35.98 -11.76
C GLN A 203 -0.37 34.78 -10.80
N GLY A 204 0.30 33.63 -11.08
CA GLY A 204 0.23 32.43 -10.28
C GLY A 204 -1.05 31.60 -10.48
N LYS A 205 -1.82 31.84 -11.54
CA LYS A 205 -3.00 31.05 -11.89
C LYS A 205 -2.62 29.84 -12.76
N PRO A 206 -3.27 28.68 -12.59
CA PRO A 206 -3.03 27.50 -13.41
C PRO A 206 -3.29 27.74 -14.90
N ILE A 207 -2.31 27.47 -15.75
CA ILE A 207 -2.50 27.31 -17.20
C ILE A 207 -2.93 25.87 -17.43
N ARG A 208 -4.19 25.69 -17.84
CA ARG A 208 -4.82 24.37 -17.98
C ARG A 208 -4.44 23.72 -19.31
N GLY A 209 -4.32 22.39 -19.28
CA GLY A 209 -3.94 21.60 -20.44
C GLY A 209 -2.45 21.64 -20.75
N GLU A 210 -2.09 21.27 -21.97
CA GLU A 210 -0.71 21.21 -22.42
C GLU A 210 -0.17 22.62 -22.74
N VAL A 211 1.06 22.85 -22.33
CA VAL A 211 1.84 24.07 -22.61
C VAL A 211 3.04 23.67 -23.48
N SER A 212 3.52 24.56 -24.35
CA SER A 212 4.68 24.24 -25.18
C SER A 212 5.93 23.95 -24.34
N PHE A 213 6.73 22.99 -24.76
CA PHE A 213 7.98 22.64 -24.05
C PHE A 213 8.96 23.81 -24.00
N ALA A 214 8.96 24.69 -25.00
CA ALA A 214 9.78 25.92 -25.01
C ALA A 214 9.36 26.86 -23.89
N GLU A 215 8.07 27.03 -23.64
CA GLU A 215 7.54 27.88 -22.57
C GLU A 215 7.84 27.30 -21.19
N ILE A 216 7.66 25.98 -20.99
CA ILE A 216 8.03 25.30 -19.75
C ILE A 216 9.53 25.47 -19.48
N THR A 217 10.37 25.29 -20.50
CA THR A 217 11.83 25.43 -20.34
C THR A 217 12.24 26.86 -20.00
N ALA A 218 11.54 27.85 -20.54
CA ALA A 218 11.77 29.27 -20.23
C ALA A 218 11.34 29.65 -18.80
N HIS A 219 10.38 28.91 -18.21
CA HIS A 219 9.77 29.23 -16.92
C HIS A 219 9.62 28.00 -16.02
N VAL A 220 10.73 27.29 -15.76
CA VAL A 220 10.78 26.04 -14.98
C VAL A 220 10.25 26.20 -13.55
N ASP A 221 10.46 27.38 -12.95
CA ASP A 221 9.94 27.74 -11.62
C ASP A 221 8.40 27.73 -11.59
N ARG A 222 7.74 28.27 -12.61
CA ARG A 222 6.29 28.28 -12.75
C ARG A 222 5.73 26.87 -13.02
N HIS A 223 6.43 26.08 -13.81
CA HIS A 223 6.10 24.65 -13.98
C HIS A 223 6.18 23.91 -12.65
N LYS A 224 7.31 24.05 -11.93
CA LYS A 224 7.50 23.40 -10.64
C LYS A 224 6.44 23.83 -9.61
N ALA A 225 6.05 25.11 -9.57
CA ALA A 225 5.01 25.59 -8.67
C ALA A 225 3.62 24.99 -8.99
N ALA A 226 3.34 24.72 -10.27
CA ALA A 226 2.11 24.06 -10.69
C ALA A 226 2.04 22.59 -10.20
N VAL A 227 3.10 21.80 -10.46
CA VAL A 227 3.09 20.34 -10.34
C VAL A 227 3.66 19.80 -9.02
N MET A 228 4.27 20.66 -8.16
CA MET A 228 4.86 20.21 -6.90
C MET A 228 4.20 20.90 -5.71
N LYS A 229 3.80 20.08 -4.71
CA LYS A 229 3.27 20.55 -3.44
C LYS A 229 4.07 19.92 -2.29
N ASP A 230 4.19 20.64 -1.17
CA ASP A 230 4.99 20.17 -0.03
C ASP A 230 4.44 18.88 0.57
N PHE A 231 3.12 18.71 0.60
CA PHE A 231 2.48 17.51 1.14
C PHE A 231 2.73 16.24 0.33
N TYR A 232 3.23 16.31 -0.92
CA TYR A 232 3.62 15.10 -1.66
C TYR A 232 4.74 14.29 -0.97
N ARG A 233 5.43 14.90 -0.01
CA ARG A 233 6.48 14.27 0.79
C ARG A 233 6.01 13.76 2.15
N THR A 234 4.72 13.86 2.42
CA THR A 234 4.14 13.43 3.69
C THR A 234 3.44 12.08 3.56
N PRO A 235 3.37 11.26 4.62
CA PRO A 235 2.63 10.01 4.60
C PRO A 235 1.13 10.20 4.34
N GLU A 236 0.57 11.34 4.72
CA GLU A 236 -0.84 11.69 4.51
C GLU A 236 -1.21 11.73 3.03
N TYR A 237 -0.25 12.06 2.16
CA TYR A 237 -0.46 12.02 0.71
C TYR A 237 -0.76 10.59 0.23
N CYS A 238 0.03 9.62 0.69
CA CYS A 238 -0.20 8.20 0.37
C CYS A 238 -1.49 7.70 1.02
N ALA A 239 -1.79 8.14 2.25
CA ALA A 239 -2.98 7.76 3.00
C ALA A 239 -4.29 8.14 2.30
N ALA A 240 -4.29 9.12 1.40
CA ALA A 240 -5.47 9.48 0.63
C ALA A 240 -6.06 8.28 -0.13
N CYS A 241 -5.19 7.36 -0.62
CA CYS A 241 -5.58 6.14 -1.33
C CYS A 241 -5.21 4.85 -0.55
N HIS A 242 -4.06 4.81 0.15
CA HIS A 242 -3.59 3.63 0.91
C HIS A 242 -4.18 3.55 2.33
N LYS A 243 -5.39 4.03 2.47
CA LYS A 243 -6.30 3.83 3.58
C LYS A 243 -7.71 3.80 3.00
N ALA A 244 -8.51 2.81 3.36
CA ALA A 244 -9.87 2.69 2.85
C ALA A 244 -10.80 2.07 3.89
N ASN A 245 -12.08 2.31 3.67
CA ASN A 245 -13.17 1.69 4.42
C ASN A 245 -14.23 1.19 3.44
N ILE A 246 -15.12 0.37 3.94
CA ILE A 246 -16.31 -0.08 3.25
C ILE A 246 -17.47 0.67 3.90
N PRO A 247 -18.03 1.69 3.24
CA PRO A 247 -19.15 2.45 3.81
C PRO A 247 -20.44 1.65 3.76
N GLU A 248 -21.39 1.99 4.62
CA GLU A 248 -22.72 1.38 4.64
C GLU A 248 -23.42 1.46 3.27
N THR A 249 -23.21 2.55 2.53
CA THR A 249 -23.70 2.71 1.16
C THR A 249 -23.18 1.68 0.16
N LEU A 250 -22.08 0.99 0.46
CA LEU A 250 -21.51 -0.05 -0.38
C LEU A 250 -21.92 -1.46 0.07
N ASN A 251 -21.93 -1.72 1.37
CA ASN A 251 -22.13 -3.07 1.91
C ASN A 251 -23.55 -3.31 2.48
N ASP A 252 -24.41 -2.31 2.52
CA ASP A 252 -25.76 -2.39 3.07
C ASP A 252 -25.80 -2.90 4.53
N TYR A 253 -24.71 -2.69 5.29
CA TYR A 253 -24.55 -3.23 6.64
C TYR A 253 -24.06 -2.17 7.64
N LYS A 254 -22.79 -1.87 7.65
CA LYS A 254 -22.18 -0.86 8.52
C LYS A 254 -20.82 -0.43 7.97
N TRP A 255 -20.30 0.66 8.51
CA TRP A 255 -18.93 1.04 8.24
C TRP A 255 -17.94 -0.04 8.72
N LEU A 256 -17.07 -0.50 7.82
CA LEU A 256 -16.00 -1.45 8.12
C LEU A 256 -14.67 -0.89 7.64
N ARG A 257 -13.63 -1.02 8.47
CA ARG A 257 -12.26 -0.73 8.04
C ARG A 257 -11.82 -1.79 7.01
N ALA A 258 -11.30 -1.36 5.87
CA ALA A 258 -10.72 -2.24 4.86
C ALA A 258 -9.19 -2.17 4.89
N ILE A 259 -8.61 -1.16 4.28
CA ILE A 259 -7.16 -0.94 4.18
C ILE A 259 -6.73 0.07 5.25
N GLY A 260 -5.57 -0.14 5.87
CA GLY A 260 -5.14 0.73 6.96
C GLY A 260 -3.64 0.93 7.09
N LEU A 261 -2.91 0.93 5.97
CA LEU A 261 -1.44 1.05 5.98
C LEU A 261 -0.94 2.27 6.74
N TYR A 262 -1.59 3.42 6.55
CA TYR A 262 -1.24 4.64 7.26
C TYR A 262 -1.41 4.50 8.79
N ASP A 263 -2.53 3.91 9.24
CA ASP A 263 -2.80 3.72 10.67
C ASP A 263 -1.82 2.70 11.29
N GLU A 264 -1.42 1.69 10.54
CA GLU A 264 -0.45 0.69 10.96
C GLU A 264 0.96 1.28 11.02
N TRP A 265 1.32 2.10 10.02
CA TRP A 265 2.58 2.83 10.04
C TRP A 265 2.67 3.79 11.24
N GLN A 266 1.59 4.48 11.60
CA GLN A 266 1.57 5.33 12.80
C GLN A 266 1.87 4.56 14.10
N ARG A 267 1.54 3.27 14.15
CA ARG A 267 1.88 2.40 15.29
C ARG A 267 3.30 1.81 15.20
N SER A 268 3.93 1.90 14.05
CA SER A 268 5.28 1.36 13.86
C SER A 268 6.34 2.21 14.56
N SER A 269 7.51 1.62 14.77
CA SER A 269 8.68 2.32 15.31
C SER A 269 9.24 3.40 14.37
N TYR A 270 8.78 3.47 13.14
CA TYR A 270 9.19 4.47 12.14
C TYR A 270 8.42 5.79 12.21
N ALA A 271 7.24 5.82 12.83
CA ALA A 271 6.44 7.03 12.94
C ALA A 271 6.86 7.89 14.13
N LYS A 272 6.76 9.21 13.99
CA LYS A 272 7.08 10.17 15.08
C LYS A 272 6.21 9.99 16.32
N GLN A 273 4.93 9.65 16.10
CA GLN A 273 3.93 9.46 17.13
C GLN A 273 3.83 8.00 17.61
N SER A 274 4.81 7.17 17.30
CA SER A 274 4.77 5.79 17.73
C SER A 274 4.58 5.67 19.24
N PRO A 275 3.58 4.91 19.71
CA PRO A 275 3.37 4.67 21.14
C PRO A 275 4.38 3.68 21.73
N LEU A 276 5.21 3.04 20.90
CA LEU A 276 6.18 2.04 21.30
C LEU A 276 7.40 2.71 21.95
N PRO A 277 7.63 2.54 23.27
CA PRO A 277 8.70 3.26 23.97
C PRO A 277 10.09 2.72 23.63
N PHE A 278 10.19 1.47 23.16
CA PHE A 278 11.45 0.73 23.10
C PHE A 278 12.03 0.64 21.70
N TYR A 279 11.40 0.32 20.66
CA TYR A 279 11.95 0.13 19.32
C TYR A 279 11.86 1.40 18.46
N LYS A 280 12.32 2.54 18.98
CA LYS A 280 12.36 3.75 18.16
C LYS A 280 13.45 3.59 17.08
N LYS A 281 13.02 3.55 15.85
CA LYS A 281 13.88 3.69 14.67
C LYS A 281 13.87 5.15 14.20
N ASP A 282 14.81 5.50 13.33
CA ASP A 282 14.77 6.78 12.67
C ASP A 282 13.45 6.97 11.91
N TYR A 283 12.90 8.18 11.99
CA TYR A 283 11.66 8.50 11.31
C TYR A 283 11.75 8.21 9.81
N GLN A 284 10.83 7.42 9.31
CA GLN A 284 10.71 7.06 7.90
C GLN A 284 9.27 7.30 7.43
N THR A 285 9.13 7.90 6.26
CA THR A 285 7.84 8.07 5.58
C THR A 285 7.59 6.93 4.60
N CYS A 286 6.37 6.86 4.06
CA CYS A 286 6.06 5.93 2.97
C CYS A 286 7.03 6.13 1.80
N GLN A 287 7.29 7.39 1.44
CA GLN A 287 8.20 7.76 0.35
C GLN A 287 9.64 7.35 0.64
N SER A 288 10.10 7.39 1.90
CA SER A 288 11.47 6.98 2.26
C SER A 288 11.76 5.52 1.89
N CYS A 289 10.77 4.64 2.06
CA CYS A 289 10.90 3.21 1.80
C CYS A 289 10.50 2.83 0.36
N HIS A 290 9.44 3.44 -0.19
CA HIS A 290 8.85 3.06 -1.48
C HIS A 290 9.27 3.94 -2.66
N MET A 291 9.85 5.11 -2.40
CA MET A 291 10.34 6.06 -3.40
C MET A 291 11.78 6.54 -3.07
N PRO A 292 12.72 5.64 -2.74
CA PRO A 292 14.09 6.07 -2.48
C PRO A 292 14.68 6.73 -3.73
N ARG A 293 15.77 7.49 -3.56
CA ARG A 293 16.50 7.97 -4.73
C ARG A 293 17.28 6.82 -5.36
N GLU A 294 17.17 6.69 -6.68
CA GLU A 294 17.90 5.69 -7.46
C GLU A 294 18.54 6.33 -8.71
N ALA A 295 19.50 5.62 -9.32
CA ALA A 295 20.17 6.10 -10.53
C ALA A 295 19.15 6.36 -11.64
N ALA A 296 19.27 7.50 -12.32
CA ALA A 296 18.52 7.79 -13.52
C ALA A 296 19.20 7.10 -14.70
N LEU A 297 18.60 6.03 -15.21
CA LEU A 297 19.13 5.27 -16.36
C LEU A 297 18.81 5.94 -17.70
N GLN A 298 17.74 6.73 -17.74
CA GLN A 298 17.33 7.51 -18.91
C GLN A 298 17.47 9.01 -18.58
N ARG A 299 17.34 9.85 -19.63
CA ARG A 299 17.35 11.31 -19.46
C ARG A 299 16.18 11.76 -18.58
N ASP A 300 16.47 12.62 -17.64
CA ASP A 300 15.43 13.24 -16.80
C ASP A 300 15.91 14.57 -16.24
N VAL A 301 15.14 15.64 -16.48
CA VAL A 301 15.50 16.99 -16.07
C VAL A 301 15.41 17.22 -14.56
N SER A 302 14.75 16.31 -13.81
CA SER A 302 14.68 16.35 -12.35
C SER A 302 15.86 15.68 -11.65
N THR A 303 16.82 15.15 -12.42
CA THR A 303 18.01 14.47 -11.92
C THR A 303 18.85 15.37 -11.03
N LYS A 304 19.22 14.87 -9.86
CA LYS A 304 20.19 15.48 -8.94
C LYS A 304 21.31 14.49 -8.66
N ASN A 305 22.54 14.86 -8.97
CA ASN A 305 23.72 13.99 -8.78
C ASN A 305 23.53 12.60 -9.41
N GLY A 306 23.01 12.55 -10.65
CA GLY A 306 22.76 11.32 -11.39
C GLY A 306 21.60 10.46 -10.85
N THR A 307 20.81 10.93 -9.88
CA THR A 307 19.71 10.18 -9.29
C THR A 307 18.38 10.92 -9.37
N ILE A 308 17.27 10.18 -9.38
CA ILE A 308 15.90 10.71 -9.25
C ILE A 308 15.20 10.07 -8.03
N VAL A 309 14.11 10.68 -7.59
CA VAL A 309 13.15 10.04 -6.68
C VAL A 309 12.48 8.92 -7.45
N SER A 310 12.48 7.70 -6.93
CA SER A 310 11.91 6.55 -7.62
C SER A 310 10.41 6.70 -7.82
N HIS A 311 9.97 6.45 -9.05
CA HIS A 311 8.56 6.34 -9.43
C HIS A 311 8.17 4.87 -9.69
N ARG A 312 8.90 3.93 -9.07
CA ARG A 312 8.62 2.50 -9.14
C ARG A 312 7.66 2.03 -8.07
N TRP A 313 7.60 2.70 -6.95
CA TRP A 313 6.84 2.29 -5.74
C TRP A 313 7.06 0.82 -5.42
N ILE A 314 8.34 0.41 -5.32
CA ILE A 314 8.70 -0.99 -5.04
C ILE A 314 8.06 -1.44 -3.72
N ALA A 315 7.30 -2.54 -3.79
CA ALA A 315 6.61 -3.15 -2.66
C ALA A 315 6.49 -4.67 -2.88
N GLY A 316 5.35 -5.29 -2.56
CA GLY A 316 5.13 -6.74 -2.65
C GLY A 316 4.51 -7.22 -3.98
N ASN A 317 4.20 -6.35 -4.94
CA ASN A 317 3.51 -6.80 -6.15
C ASN A 317 4.45 -7.50 -7.13
N THR A 318 4.51 -8.84 -7.05
CA THR A 318 5.24 -9.69 -7.99
C THR A 318 4.41 -10.08 -9.21
N ALA A 319 3.07 -9.93 -9.16
CA ALA A 319 2.18 -10.43 -10.19
C ALA A 319 2.08 -9.50 -11.41
N VAL A 320 1.86 -8.20 -11.20
CA VAL A 320 1.70 -7.25 -12.31
C VAL A 320 2.97 -7.12 -13.16
N PRO A 321 4.18 -6.96 -12.58
CA PRO A 321 5.40 -6.94 -13.36
C PRO A 321 5.63 -8.24 -14.13
N PHE A 322 5.33 -9.39 -13.56
CA PHE A 322 5.45 -10.68 -14.22
C PHE A 322 4.46 -10.80 -15.38
N LEU A 323 3.19 -10.43 -15.17
CA LEU A 323 2.15 -10.49 -16.20
C LEU A 323 2.50 -9.67 -17.45
N TYR A 324 3.11 -8.49 -17.25
CA TYR A 324 3.41 -7.57 -18.35
C TYR A 324 4.87 -7.62 -18.85
N GLY A 325 5.68 -8.57 -18.36
CA GLY A 325 7.08 -8.71 -18.77
C GLY A 325 7.97 -7.54 -18.33
N TYR A 326 7.70 -6.92 -17.18
CA TYR A 326 8.51 -5.84 -16.62
C TYR A 326 9.63 -6.40 -15.75
N ASP A 327 10.62 -7.03 -16.38
CA ASP A 327 11.67 -7.80 -15.71
C ASP A 327 12.48 -6.98 -14.70
N GLU A 328 12.79 -5.73 -15.03
CA GLU A 328 13.52 -4.85 -14.12
C GLU A 328 12.71 -4.57 -12.84
N GLN A 329 11.43 -4.26 -12.99
CA GLN A 329 10.52 -4.03 -11.87
C GLN A 329 10.36 -5.28 -11.01
N LEU A 330 10.18 -6.45 -11.65
CA LEU A 330 10.06 -7.73 -10.96
C LEU A 330 11.33 -8.06 -10.16
N LYS A 331 12.50 -7.93 -10.79
CA LYS A 331 13.78 -8.14 -10.14
C LYS A 331 13.93 -7.27 -8.88
N LYS A 332 13.71 -5.96 -9.02
CA LYS A 332 13.78 -5.02 -7.89
C LYS A 332 12.77 -5.35 -6.79
N THR A 333 11.57 -5.80 -7.15
CA THR A 333 10.53 -6.23 -6.20
C THR A 333 11.01 -7.46 -5.41
N LEU A 334 11.56 -8.47 -6.06
CA LEU A 334 12.09 -9.67 -5.41
C LEU A 334 13.28 -9.35 -4.50
N GLU A 335 14.19 -8.47 -4.92
CA GLU A 335 15.30 -7.99 -4.11
C GLU A 335 14.81 -7.22 -2.88
N TYR A 336 13.81 -6.35 -3.04
CA TYR A 336 13.21 -5.58 -1.95
C TYR A 336 12.54 -6.48 -0.90
N LEU A 337 11.82 -7.52 -1.32
CA LEU A 337 11.17 -8.48 -0.43
C LEU A 337 12.18 -9.26 0.42
N LYS A 338 13.35 -9.58 -0.14
CA LYS A 338 14.45 -10.28 0.56
C LYS A 338 15.28 -9.39 1.50
N ALA A 339 15.19 -8.07 1.33
CA ALA A 339 16.08 -7.13 2.01
C ALA A 339 15.64 -6.86 3.46
N ASP A 340 16.01 -7.75 4.38
CA ASP A 340 15.88 -7.59 5.85
C ASP A 340 14.47 -7.16 6.33
N LYS A 341 13.43 -7.72 5.70
CA LYS A 341 12.03 -7.44 6.07
C LYS A 341 11.59 -8.25 7.28
N LEU A 342 12.07 -9.48 7.36
CA LEU A 342 11.69 -10.45 8.39
C LEU A 342 12.92 -11.01 9.07
N ASN A 343 12.77 -11.40 10.32
CA ASN A 343 13.69 -12.30 11.01
C ASN A 343 12.98 -13.64 11.24
N VAL A 344 13.61 -14.73 10.80
CA VAL A 344 13.17 -16.10 11.08
C VAL A 344 14.16 -16.72 12.05
N ASP A 345 13.68 -17.18 13.19
CA ASP A 345 14.49 -17.83 14.22
C ASP A 345 13.94 -19.23 14.53
N LEU A 346 14.78 -20.23 14.34
CA LEU A 346 14.58 -21.57 14.90
C LEU A 346 14.88 -21.48 16.40
N PHE A 347 13.90 -20.97 17.16
CA PHE A 347 14.10 -20.54 18.54
C PHE A 347 14.33 -21.69 19.50
N ALA A 348 13.50 -22.75 19.40
CA ALA A 348 13.57 -23.85 20.35
C ALA A 348 13.23 -25.20 19.73
N LEU A 349 13.65 -26.25 20.41
CA LEU A 349 13.17 -27.62 20.24
C LEU A 349 12.56 -28.10 21.55
N ALA A 350 11.30 -28.54 21.52
CA ALA A 350 10.66 -29.20 22.63
C ALA A 350 10.53 -30.71 22.35
N ARG A 351 10.71 -31.55 23.36
CA ARG A 351 10.37 -32.98 23.28
C ARG A 351 8.87 -33.12 23.49
N THR A 352 8.21 -33.87 22.64
CA THR A 352 6.73 -34.03 22.70
C THR A 352 6.27 -34.80 23.92
N ASP A 353 7.16 -35.58 24.56
CA ASP A 353 6.93 -36.27 25.83
C ASP A 353 7.00 -35.37 27.08
N GLY A 354 7.30 -34.07 26.90
CA GLY A 354 7.44 -33.11 27.97
C GLY A 354 8.77 -33.18 28.75
N SER A 355 9.69 -34.04 28.35
CA SER A 355 10.96 -34.25 29.08
C SER A 355 11.96 -33.13 28.94
N GLY A 356 11.73 -32.11 28.08
CA GLY A 356 12.66 -31.00 27.97
C GLY A 356 12.35 -29.97 26.88
N LEU A 357 12.78 -28.74 27.16
CA LEU A 357 12.81 -27.60 26.24
C LEU A 357 14.24 -27.13 26.05
N ILE A 358 14.69 -27.11 24.82
CA ILE A 358 16.02 -26.60 24.41
C ILE A 358 15.80 -25.20 23.85
N ALA A 359 16.03 -24.16 24.65
CA ALA A 359 15.78 -22.76 24.28
C ALA A 359 16.81 -21.80 24.91
N PRO A 360 17.28 -20.78 24.19
CA PRO A 360 17.22 -20.66 22.73
C PRO A 360 18.10 -21.72 22.06
N LEU A 361 17.67 -22.24 20.94
CA LEU A 361 18.43 -23.26 20.22
C LEU A 361 19.80 -22.70 19.78
N GLY A 362 20.87 -23.44 20.10
CA GLY A 362 22.24 -23.06 19.76
C GLY A 362 22.98 -22.28 20.86
N THR A 363 22.37 -21.97 22.01
CA THR A 363 23.06 -21.31 23.14
C THR A 363 23.60 -22.29 24.17
N LYS A 364 23.04 -23.50 24.22
CA LYS A 364 23.42 -24.56 25.19
C LYS A 364 23.66 -25.88 24.47
N THR A 365 24.47 -26.74 25.08
CA THR A 365 24.62 -28.14 24.65
C THR A 365 23.34 -28.93 24.89
N PHE A 366 22.98 -29.79 23.95
CA PHE A 366 21.82 -30.68 24.03
C PHE A 366 22.05 -31.96 23.24
N ASP A 367 21.31 -33.02 23.57
CA ASP A 367 21.39 -34.32 22.91
C ASP A 367 20.17 -34.60 22.03
N ILE A 368 20.41 -35.20 20.86
CA ILE A 368 19.40 -35.76 19.97
C ILE A 368 19.60 -37.27 19.87
N LYS A 369 18.54 -38.03 20.02
CA LYS A 369 18.56 -39.50 19.92
C LYS A 369 17.76 -39.99 18.71
N PRO A 370 18.15 -41.14 18.12
CA PRO A 370 17.33 -41.78 17.13
C PRO A 370 15.92 -42.08 17.70
N GLY A 371 14.87 -41.76 16.94
CA GLY A 371 13.48 -41.93 17.34
C GLY A 371 12.90 -40.78 18.16
N ASP A 372 13.68 -39.74 18.51
CA ASP A 372 13.17 -38.54 19.20
C ASP A 372 12.00 -37.92 18.42
N GLU A 373 10.91 -37.63 19.13
CA GLU A 373 9.80 -36.82 18.66
C GLU A 373 9.96 -35.41 19.15
N LEU A 374 10.14 -34.49 18.22
CA LEU A 374 10.52 -33.11 18.49
C LEU A 374 9.48 -32.15 17.90
N GLN A 375 9.31 -31.01 18.56
CA GLN A 375 8.57 -29.86 18.03
C GLN A 375 9.52 -28.69 17.89
N ALA A 376 9.74 -28.24 16.66
CA ALA A 376 10.45 -26.97 16.41
C ALA A 376 9.53 -25.78 16.66
N MET A 377 10.03 -24.80 17.40
CA MET A 377 9.40 -23.51 17.64
C MET A 377 10.08 -22.46 16.78
N VAL A 378 9.38 -22.00 15.76
CA VAL A 378 9.85 -21.02 14.78
C VAL A 378 9.24 -19.68 15.11
N VAL A 379 10.08 -18.71 15.48
CA VAL A 379 9.68 -17.31 15.74
C VAL A 379 9.94 -16.49 14.50
N ILE A 380 8.90 -15.79 14.01
CA ILE A 380 8.97 -14.94 12.84
C ILE A 380 8.62 -13.51 13.27
N GLN A 381 9.57 -12.59 13.08
CA GLN A 381 9.42 -11.19 13.43
C GLN A 381 9.25 -10.32 12.19
N ASN A 382 8.25 -9.45 12.20
CA ASN A 382 8.15 -8.32 11.28
C ASN A 382 9.16 -7.23 11.71
N LYS A 383 10.38 -7.30 11.18
CA LYS A 383 11.51 -6.45 11.57
C LYS A 383 11.60 -5.16 10.76
N GLY A 384 11.38 -5.24 9.46
CA GLY A 384 11.68 -4.19 8.50
C GLY A 384 10.49 -3.63 7.73
N VAL A 385 9.25 -4.10 8.01
CA VAL A 385 8.02 -3.59 7.38
C VAL A 385 7.34 -2.63 8.34
N GLY A 386 7.14 -1.38 7.90
CA GLY A 386 6.54 -0.32 8.71
C GLY A 386 5.01 -0.43 8.86
N HIS A 387 4.42 -1.48 8.43
CA HIS A 387 3.00 -1.81 8.54
C HIS A 387 2.84 -3.32 8.72
N THR A 388 1.63 -3.82 8.72
CA THR A 388 1.37 -5.25 8.88
C THR A 388 1.94 -6.07 7.72
N LEU A 389 2.51 -7.22 7.99
CA LEU A 389 2.81 -8.27 7.03
C LEU A 389 1.65 -9.30 7.12
N ILE A 390 0.87 -9.47 6.12
CA ILE A 390 0.78 -8.90 4.77
C ILE A 390 0.04 -7.56 4.83
N PRO A 391 0.36 -6.60 3.92
CA PRO A 391 -0.37 -5.34 3.84
C PRO A 391 -1.69 -5.46 3.07
N GLU A 392 -2.54 -4.44 3.18
CA GLU A 392 -3.72 -4.16 2.34
C GLU A 392 -4.73 -5.33 2.20
N GLN A 393 -4.81 -5.94 1.02
CA GLN A 393 -5.77 -7.01 0.68
C GLN A 393 -5.29 -8.37 1.16
N ARG A 394 -5.36 -8.58 2.45
CA ARG A 394 -4.80 -9.70 3.20
C ARG A 394 -5.49 -11.03 2.95
N ASP A 395 -6.63 -11.03 2.30
CA ASP A 395 -7.44 -12.20 2.01
C ASP A 395 -7.04 -12.93 0.73
N MET A 396 -6.39 -12.23 -0.23
CA MET A 396 -5.99 -12.80 -1.51
C MET A 396 -4.46 -12.87 -1.72
N TYR A 397 -3.66 -12.18 -0.89
CA TYR A 397 -2.21 -12.30 -0.95
C TYR A 397 -1.74 -13.53 -0.22
N GLN A 398 -0.66 -14.16 -0.68
CA GLN A 398 -0.16 -15.38 -0.10
C GLN A 398 1.26 -15.21 0.44
N ALA A 399 1.37 -15.23 1.78
CA ALA A 399 2.62 -15.41 2.49
C ALA A 399 2.46 -16.58 3.45
N TRP A 400 3.49 -17.42 3.54
CA TRP A 400 3.43 -18.65 4.35
C TRP A 400 4.79 -19.07 4.84
N THR A 401 4.79 -19.92 5.85
CA THR A 401 6.01 -20.56 6.34
C THR A 401 6.16 -21.95 5.71
N GLU A 402 7.33 -22.22 5.17
CA GLU A 402 7.76 -23.55 4.75
C GLU A 402 8.75 -24.11 5.77
N PHE A 403 8.54 -25.34 6.21
CA PHE A 403 9.42 -26.04 7.14
C PHE A 403 9.84 -27.39 6.56
N GLU A 404 11.13 -27.74 6.68
CA GLU A 404 11.68 -29.00 6.19
C GLU A 404 12.65 -29.61 7.18
N LEU A 405 12.63 -30.93 7.27
CA LEU A 405 13.69 -31.78 7.84
C LEU A 405 14.32 -32.58 6.70
N THR A 406 15.65 -32.44 6.53
CA THR A 406 16.41 -33.21 5.54
C THR A 406 17.48 -34.05 6.21
N ASP A 407 17.88 -35.16 5.59
CA ASP A 407 19.05 -35.94 5.97
C ASP A 407 20.34 -35.37 5.35
N ALA A 408 21.48 -36.03 5.64
CA ALA A 408 22.81 -35.63 5.15
C ALA A 408 22.94 -35.64 3.61
N THR A 409 22.06 -36.36 2.90
CA THR A 409 22.03 -36.44 1.44
C THR A 409 21.14 -35.37 0.80
N GLY A 410 20.42 -34.58 1.64
CA GLY A 410 19.42 -33.63 1.20
C GLY A 410 18.04 -34.23 0.94
N LYS A 411 17.84 -35.52 1.26
CA LYS A 411 16.52 -36.17 1.15
C LYS A 411 15.58 -35.59 2.20
N VAL A 412 14.40 -35.14 1.77
CA VAL A 412 13.37 -34.62 2.64
C VAL A 412 12.70 -35.76 3.41
N LEU A 413 12.68 -35.65 4.72
CA LEU A 413 12.10 -36.60 5.66
C LEU A 413 10.75 -36.10 6.21
N HIS A 414 10.60 -34.79 6.34
CA HIS A 414 9.38 -34.09 6.73
C HIS A 414 9.31 -32.74 6.04
N ALA A 415 8.13 -32.34 5.61
CA ALA A 415 7.90 -31.02 5.03
C ALA A 415 6.48 -30.54 5.32
N SER A 416 6.33 -29.23 5.44
CA SER A 416 5.06 -28.50 5.50
C SER A 416 5.21 -27.20 4.74
N GLY A 417 4.15 -26.72 4.08
CA GLY A 417 4.15 -25.44 3.37
C GLY A 417 4.75 -25.51 1.96
N ARG A 418 4.72 -26.66 1.31
CA ARG A 418 5.12 -26.81 -0.09
C ARG A 418 3.99 -26.47 -1.05
N LEU A 419 4.34 -26.04 -2.23
CA LEU A 419 3.41 -25.93 -3.35
C LEU A 419 3.32 -27.29 -4.06
N ASN A 420 2.11 -27.70 -4.45
CA ASN A 420 1.91 -28.88 -5.29
C ASN A 420 2.27 -28.60 -6.77
N GLY A 421 2.16 -29.60 -7.63
CA GLY A 421 2.47 -29.48 -9.06
C GLY A 421 1.58 -28.51 -9.84
N GLU A 422 0.43 -28.14 -9.28
CA GLU A 422 -0.51 -27.16 -9.84
C GLU A 422 -0.35 -25.76 -9.22
N GLY A 423 0.62 -25.58 -8.32
CA GLY A 423 0.90 -24.29 -7.68
C GLY A 423 0.06 -24.00 -6.42
N TYR A 424 -0.80 -24.90 -5.97
CA TYR A 424 -1.55 -24.70 -4.73
C TYR A 424 -0.69 -24.98 -3.50
N LEU A 425 -0.83 -24.13 -2.50
CA LEU A 425 -0.16 -24.30 -1.22
C LEU A 425 -0.77 -25.48 -0.44
N ASP A 426 0.10 -26.23 0.23
CA ASP A 426 -0.28 -27.24 1.23
C ASP A 426 -1.36 -26.65 2.18
N PRO A 427 -2.53 -27.28 2.30
CA PRO A 427 -3.64 -26.76 3.12
C PRO A 427 -3.31 -26.65 4.62
N ASP A 428 -2.35 -27.46 5.10
CA ASP A 428 -1.89 -27.44 6.50
C ASP A 428 -0.77 -26.40 6.74
N ALA A 429 -0.36 -25.66 5.71
CA ALA A 429 0.66 -24.64 5.83
C ALA A 429 0.21 -23.49 6.73
N HIS A 430 1.11 -23.02 7.61
CA HIS A 430 0.89 -21.76 8.32
C HIS A 430 0.97 -20.59 7.34
N SER A 431 -0.15 -19.90 7.16
CA SER A 431 -0.29 -18.76 6.24
C SER A 431 -0.58 -17.47 6.98
N PHE A 432 0.09 -16.39 6.58
CA PHE A 432 -0.15 -15.03 7.08
C PHE A 432 -1.29 -14.38 6.28
N VAL A 433 -2.51 -14.71 6.59
CA VAL A 433 -3.69 -14.33 5.83
C VAL A 433 -4.83 -13.91 6.75
N THR A 434 -5.71 -13.04 6.23
CA THR A 434 -6.98 -12.71 6.88
C THR A 434 -8.12 -13.45 6.17
N ARG A 435 -8.95 -14.15 6.91
CA ARG A 435 -10.13 -14.87 6.37
C ARG A 435 -11.39 -14.05 6.61
N LEU A 436 -12.05 -13.65 5.53
CA LEU A 436 -13.23 -12.81 5.54
C LEU A 436 -14.48 -13.63 5.27
N LEU A 437 -15.57 -13.38 6.00
CA LEU A 437 -16.85 -14.06 5.82
C LEU A 437 -17.94 -13.09 5.41
N ASP A 438 -18.87 -13.56 4.58
CA ASP A 438 -20.13 -12.90 4.26
C ASP A 438 -21.16 -12.99 5.41
N ALA A 439 -22.34 -12.44 5.22
CA ALA A 439 -23.44 -12.48 6.20
C ALA A 439 -23.97 -13.90 6.47
N LYS A 440 -23.71 -14.86 5.59
CA LYS A 440 -24.13 -16.26 5.72
C LYS A 440 -23.03 -17.17 6.33
N GLY A 441 -21.85 -16.61 6.59
CA GLY A 441 -20.70 -17.34 7.09
C GLY A 441 -19.87 -18.03 5.99
N ASN A 442 -20.10 -17.73 4.72
CA ASN A 442 -19.27 -18.24 3.64
C ASN A 442 -17.97 -17.47 3.54
N LEU A 443 -16.88 -18.18 3.22
CA LEU A 443 -15.57 -17.57 2.99
C LEU A 443 -15.57 -16.77 1.68
N LEU A 444 -15.10 -15.53 1.74
CA LEU A 444 -14.85 -14.69 0.56
C LEU A 444 -13.50 -15.09 -0.05
N VAL A 445 -13.51 -15.56 -1.29
CA VAL A 445 -12.30 -16.11 -1.97
C VAL A 445 -11.88 -15.35 -3.22
N LYS A 446 -12.68 -14.37 -3.63
CA LYS A 446 -12.41 -13.52 -4.81
C LYS A 446 -12.30 -12.04 -4.43
N HIS A 447 -11.95 -11.77 -3.16
CA HIS A 447 -11.83 -10.42 -2.64
C HIS A 447 -13.11 -9.58 -2.75
N GLU A 448 -14.27 -10.20 -2.49
CA GLU A 448 -15.58 -9.53 -2.48
C GLU A 448 -15.77 -8.72 -1.18
N ILE A 449 -14.90 -7.73 -0.96
CA ILE A 449 -14.83 -6.97 0.32
C ILE A 449 -16.13 -6.23 0.64
N TRP A 450 -16.94 -5.89 -0.37
CA TRP A 450 -18.25 -5.27 -0.20
C TRP A 450 -19.30 -6.20 0.41
N ASP A 451 -19.09 -7.51 0.34
CA ASP A 451 -19.94 -8.53 0.98
C ASP A 451 -19.40 -8.97 2.34
N ARG A 452 -18.27 -8.40 2.78
CA ARG A 452 -17.67 -8.69 4.07
C ARG A 452 -18.61 -8.32 5.21
N HIS A 453 -18.89 -9.28 6.09
CA HIS A 453 -19.67 -9.10 7.31
C HIS A 453 -18.77 -9.17 8.56
N THR A 454 -17.83 -10.13 8.59
CA THR A 454 -16.90 -10.28 9.68
C THR A 454 -15.55 -10.84 9.22
N THR A 455 -14.58 -10.80 10.12
CA THR A 455 -13.28 -11.45 9.96
C THR A 455 -13.27 -12.71 10.83
N ALA A 456 -13.07 -13.88 10.23
CA ALA A 456 -12.96 -15.14 10.96
C ALA A 456 -11.62 -15.26 11.68
N THR A 457 -10.53 -14.96 10.96
CA THR A 457 -9.17 -15.02 11.50
C THR A 457 -8.30 -13.93 10.87
N ASP A 458 -7.30 -13.46 11.63
CA ASP A 458 -6.22 -12.60 11.15
C ASP A 458 -4.90 -13.14 11.69
N ALA A 459 -4.12 -13.81 10.83
CA ALA A 459 -2.82 -14.39 11.15
C ALA A 459 -1.65 -13.50 10.69
N THR A 460 -1.90 -12.22 10.42
CA THR A 460 -0.89 -11.27 9.96
C THR A 460 0.01 -10.77 11.10
N ILE A 461 1.24 -10.34 10.77
CA ILE A 461 2.21 -9.88 11.76
C ILE A 461 2.26 -8.35 11.77
N GLN A 462 1.86 -7.73 12.87
CA GLN A 462 1.92 -6.27 13.07
C GLN A 462 3.38 -5.76 13.04
N PRO A 463 3.64 -4.48 12.72
CA PRO A 463 4.99 -3.93 12.68
C PRO A 463 5.70 -4.07 14.03
N GLY A 464 6.93 -4.62 14.00
CA GLY A 464 7.73 -4.86 15.19
C GLY A 464 7.28 -6.04 16.07
N ARG A 465 6.18 -6.72 15.71
CA ARG A 465 5.67 -7.90 16.44
C ARG A 465 6.24 -9.19 15.87
N SER A 466 6.02 -10.26 16.60
CA SER A 466 6.44 -11.61 16.23
C SER A 466 5.28 -12.58 16.32
N THR A 467 5.36 -13.67 15.58
CA THR A 467 4.46 -14.82 15.68
C THR A 467 5.26 -16.09 15.91
N LEU A 468 4.61 -17.12 16.46
CA LEU A 468 5.21 -18.41 16.76
C LEU A 468 4.50 -19.50 15.95
N VAL A 469 5.29 -20.27 15.19
CA VAL A 469 4.81 -21.43 14.44
C VAL A 469 5.49 -22.70 14.98
N ARG A 470 4.74 -23.76 15.15
CA ARG A 470 5.21 -25.02 15.74
C ARG A 470 5.13 -26.15 14.73
N TYR A 471 6.24 -26.89 14.54
CA TYR A 471 6.34 -28.00 13.62
C TYR A 471 6.78 -29.27 14.35
N GLY A 472 5.90 -30.27 14.41
CA GLY A 472 6.22 -31.60 14.95
C GLY A 472 6.94 -32.43 13.90
N PHE A 473 8.03 -33.11 14.29
CA PHE A 473 8.74 -34.03 13.42
C PHE A 473 9.42 -35.12 14.24
N ARG A 474 9.82 -36.20 13.57
CA ARG A 474 10.50 -37.36 14.21
C ARG A 474 11.89 -37.56 13.60
N ILE A 475 12.87 -37.78 14.44
CA ILE A 475 14.20 -38.26 14.03
C ILE A 475 14.06 -39.77 13.68
N PRO A 476 14.55 -40.23 12.52
CA PRO A 476 14.49 -41.66 12.17
C PRO A 476 15.13 -42.56 13.24
N LYS A 477 14.48 -43.70 13.55
CA LYS A 477 14.96 -44.62 14.59
C LYS A 477 16.30 -45.28 14.28
N ASP A 478 16.57 -45.46 13.00
CA ASP A 478 17.79 -46.08 12.44
C ASP A 478 18.74 -45.04 11.82
N GLY A 479 18.42 -43.77 12.00
CA GLY A 479 19.15 -42.68 11.38
C GLY A 479 20.43 -42.31 12.13
N THR A 480 21.49 -42.07 11.39
CA THR A 480 22.82 -41.67 11.93
C THR A 480 23.06 -40.18 11.86
N GLY A 481 22.21 -39.40 11.16
CA GLY A 481 22.37 -37.97 10.95
C GLY A 481 23.64 -37.61 10.10
N PRO A 482 24.05 -36.36 10.04
CA PRO A 482 23.35 -35.21 10.59
C PRO A 482 22.02 -34.93 9.83
N TYR A 483 21.11 -34.25 10.50
CA TYR A 483 19.86 -33.74 9.90
C TYR A 483 19.91 -32.22 9.82
N THR A 484 19.17 -31.65 8.88
CA THR A 484 19.01 -30.19 8.81
C THR A 484 17.53 -29.84 8.91
N ILE A 485 17.19 -28.98 9.87
CA ILE A 485 15.89 -28.30 9.90
C ILE A 485 16.01 -26.95 9.24
N THR A 486 15.06 -26.61 8.40
CA THR A 486 15.00 -25.33 7.68
C THR A 486 13.62 -24.74 7.80
N ALA A 487 13.52 -23.46 8.16
CA ALA A 487 12.30 -22.68 8.12
C ALA A 487 12.49 -21.49 7.18
N LYS A 488 11.51 -21.25 6.32
CA LYS A 488 11.49 -20.13 5.37
C LYS A 488 10.17 -19.39 5.48
N VAL A 489 10.16 -18.11 5.15
CA VAL A 489 8.95 -17.37 4.83
C VAL A 489 8.95 -17.06 3.35
N ASN A 490 7.95 -17.56 2.67
CA ASN A 490 7.72 -17.39 1.25
C ASN A 490 6.58 -16.40 1.01
N TYR A 491 6.63 -15.70 -0.13
CA TYR A 491 5.60 -14.76 -0.54
C TYR A 491 5.39 -14.79 -2.06
N ARG A 492 4.13 -14.75 -2.47
CA ARG A 492 3.71 -14.33 -3.81
C ARG A 492 2.48 -13.43 -3.70
N HIS A 493 2.30 -12.56 -4.70
CA HIS A 493 1.29 -11.50 -4.56
C HIS A 493 -0.13 -12.05 -4.48
N PHE A 494 -0.49 -13.02 -5.32
CA PHE A 494 -1.79 -13.68 -5.27
C PHE A 494 -1.64 -15.17 -5.04
N ASP A 495 -2.61 -15.79 -4.37
CA ASP A 495 -2.73 -17.25 -4.31
C ASP A 495 -3.13 -17.83 -5.68
N GLU A 496 -3.01 -19.13 -5.82
CA GLU A 496 -3.30 -19.83 -7.08
C GLU A 496 -4.77 -19.74 -7.47
N ALA A 497 -5.67 -19.84 -6.50
CA ALA A 497 -7.11 -19.78 -6.75
C ALA A 497 -7.54 -18.41 -7.30
N PHE A 498 -7.01 -17.32 -6.73
CA PHE A 498 -7.29 -15.97 -7.22
C PHE A 498 -6.62 -15.71 -8.58
N THR A 499 -5.43 -16.26 -8.81
CA THR A 499 -4.74 -16.16 -10.10
C THR A 499 -5.53 -16.87 -11.20
N ASN A 500 -6.01 -18.09 -10.95
CA ASN A 500 -6.90 -18.83 -11.86
C ASN A 500 -8.22 -18.10 -12.12
N PHE A 501 -8.82 -17.52 -11.09
CA PHE A 501 -10.01 -16.67 -11.27
C PHE A 501 -9.75 -15.49 -12.22
N ALA A 502 -8.61 -14.83 -12.08
CA ALA A 502 -8.29 -13.65 -12.88
C ALA A 502 -7.85 -13.97 -14.31
N LEU A 503 -7.06 -15.01 -14.51
CA LEU A 503 -6.36 -15.31 -15.77
C LEU A 503 -6.85 -16.58 -16.47
N GLY A 504 -7.58 -17.44 -15.77
CA GLY A 504 -7.90 -18.81 -16.22
C GLY A 504 -6.77 -19.79 -15.87
N ASP A 505 -7.04 -21.09 -16.00
CA ASP A 505 -6.16 -22.17 -15.52
C ASP A 505 -4.86 -22.37 -16.32
N LYS A 506 -4.69 -21.63 -17.42
CA LYS A 506 -3.54 -21.75 -18.33
C LYS A 506 -2.65 -20.50 -18.24
N HIS A 507 -2.04 -20.26 -17.09
CA HIS A 507 -1.04 -19.24 -16.91
C HIS A 507 0.30 -19.84 -16.47
N PRO A 508 1.43 -19.16 -16.72
CA PRO A 508 2.72 -19.61 -16.21
C PRO A 508 2.76 -19.53 -14.67
N PRO A 509 3.58 -20.36 -14.00
CA PRO A 509 3.77 -20.27 -12.55
C PRO A 509 4.24 -18.86 -12.14
N TYR A 510 3.56 -18.27 -11.18
CA TYR A 510 3.92 -16.95 -10.68
C TYR A 510 5.11 -17.02 -9.72
N PRO A 511 6.01 -16.02 -9.74
CA PRO A 511 7.24 -16.06 -8.96
C PRO A 511 6.95 -15.99 -7.46
N VAL A 512 7.64 -16.87 -6.72
CA VAL A 512 7.66 -16.88 -5.26
C VAL A 512 8.94 -16.20 -4.78
N ALA A 513 8.80 -15.26 -3.86
CA ALA A 513 9.92 -14.63 -3.16
C ALA A 513 10.18 -15.37 -1.84
N GLU A 514 11.38 -15.92 -1.66
CA GLU A 514 11.87 -16.34 -0.35
C GLU A 514 12.27 -15.06 0.41
N MET A 515 11.45 -14.65 1.37
CA MET A 515 11.66 -13.39 2.11
C MET A 515 12.72 -13.54 3.21
N ALA A 516 12.74 -14.68 3.87
CA ALA A 516 13.71 -14.99 4.92
C ALA A 516 13.85 -16.50 5.09
N ILE A 517 15.04 -16.95 5.49
CA ILE A 517 15.37 -18.37 5.69
C ILE A 517 16.29 -18.55 6.90
N ARG A 518 16.08 -19.63 7.64
CA ARG A 518 16.97 -20.07 8.71
C ARG A 518 17.11 -21.58 8.71
N SER A 519 18.34 -22.10 8.84
CA SER A 519 18.62 -23.51 8.92
C SER A 519 19.47 -23.85 10.16
N ARG A 520 19.30 -25.07 10.68
CA ARG A 520 20.12 -25.64 11.76
C ARG A 520 20.44 -27.09 11.49
N VAL A 521 21.69 -27.45 11.71
CA VAL A 521 22.12 -28.84 11.67
C VAL A 521 21.93 -29.48 13.04
N LEU A 522 21.33 -30.65 13.08
CA LEU A 522 21.11 -31.48 14.25
C LEU A 522 21.92 -32.78 14.09
N LYS A 523 22.84 -33.04 15.02
CA LYS A 523 23.60 -34.28 15.05
C LYS A 523 22.95 -35.28 15.99
N ILE A 524 23.08 -36.56 15.70
CA ILE A 524 22.78 -37.60 16.68
C ILE A 524 23.86 -37.54 17.78
N GLY A 525 23.44 -37.60 19.05
CA GLY A 525 24.27 -37.34 20.20
C GLY A 525 24.38 -35.86 20.52
N GLU A 526 25.52 -35.43 21.04
CA GLU A 526 25.74 -34.08 21.54
C GLU A 526 25.82 -33.03 20.43
N ASN A 527 25.04 -31.97 20.60
CA ASN A 527 25.07 -30.75 19.79
C ASN A 527 25.64 -29.60 20.63
N SER A 528 26.78 -29.09 20.26
CA SER A 528 27.43 -27.97 20.92
C SER A 528 26.77 -26.62 20.58
N PRO A 529 26.93 -25.59 21.43
CA PRO A 529 26.53 -24.22 21.10
C PRO A 529 27.19 -23.73 19.81
N ILE A 530 26.48 -22.85 19.09
CA ILE A 530 27.08 -22.16 17.92
C ILE A 530 27.94 -20.99 18.39
N ALA A 531 29.00 -20.66 17.63
CA ALA A 531 30.02 -19.71 18.03
C ALA A 531 29.50 -18.28 18.27
N ALA A 532 28.55 -17.82 17.50
CA ALA A 532 27.85 -16.54 17.73
C ALA A 532 26.60 -16.43 16.85
N GLU A 533 25.52 -15.85 17.39
CA GLU A 533 24.41 -15.32 16.60
C GLU A 533 24.79 -13.91 16.08
N PRO A 534 24.21 -13.46 14.94
CA PRO A 534 24.35 -12.08 14.50
C PRO A 534 23.96 -11.09 15.60
N LYS A 535 24.59 -9.91 15.63
CA LYS A 535 24.30 -8.87 16.64
C LYS A 535 22.82 -8.46 16.70
N ASP A 536 22.13 -8.51 15.57
CA ASP A 536 20.72 -8.22 15.43
C ASP A 536 19.79 -9.40 15.81
N ASN A 537 20.38 -10.51 16.28
CA ASN A 537 19.69 -11.68 16.81
C ASN A 537 20.31 -12.14 18.15
N ALA A 538 20.76 -11.19 18.97
CA ALA A 538 21.32 -11.47 20.29
C ALA A 538 20.33 -12.27 21.16
N GLU A 539 20.83 -13.07 22.09
CA GLU A 539 20.02 -14.00 22.90
C GLU A 539 18.83 -13.31 23.59
N TRP A 540 19.03 -12.12 24.18
CA TRP A 540 17.96 -11.37 24.79
C TRP A 540 16.87 -10.93 23.79
N MET A 541 17.24 -10.62 22.55
CA MET A 541 16.29 -10.26 21.47
C MET A 541 15.48 -11.48 21.05
N ARG A 542 16.11 -12.64 20.97
CA ARG A 542 15.44 -13.91 20.67
C ARG A 542 14.38 -14.24 21.73
N TRP A 543 14.73 -14.12 23.01
CA TRP A 543 13.77 -14.28 24.11
C TRP A 543 12.65 -13.24 24.07
N ASN A 544 12.98 -11.99 23.75
CA ASN A 544 11.99 -10.92 23.64
C ASN A 544 10.99 -11.19 22.52
N ASN A 545 11.47 -11.57 21.32
CA ASN A 545 10.62 -11.89 20.19
C ASN A 545 9.73 -13.12 20.45
N PHE A 546 10.26 -14.12 21.14
CA PHE A 546 9.49 -15.27 21.59
C PHE A 546 8.41 -14.88 22.60
N GLY A 547 8.76 -14.07 23.59
CA GLY A 547 7.79 -13.52 24.57
C GLY A 547 6.68 -12.71 23.93
N ILE A 548 6.99 -11.88 22.92
CA ILE A 548 5.99 -11.13 22.15
C ILE A 548 5.05 -12.08 21.40
N ALA A 549 5.58 -13.12 20.76
CA ALA A 549 4.76 -14.09 20.04
C ALA A 549 3.81 -14.87 20.99
N LEU A 550 4.31 -15.29 22.15
CA LEU A 550 3.49 -15.94 23.18
C LEU A 550 2.40 -15.00 23.74
N LEU A 551 2.74 -13.73 23.91
CA LEU A 551 1.77 -12.72 24.38
C LEU A 551 0.62 -12.54 23.38
N ASP A 552 0.93 -12.54 22.08
CA ASP A 552 -0.08 -12.44 21.01
C ASP A 552 -0.96 -13.70 20.92
N GLU A 553 -0.43 -14.87 21.33
CA GLU A 553 -1.19 -16.11 21.48
C GLU A 553 -1.92 -16.24 22.83
N ALA A 554 -1.94 -15.19 23.66
CA ALA A 554 -2.51 -15.18 25.00
C ALA A 554 -1.89 -16.21 25.98
N GLN A 555 -0.66 -16.69 25.71
CA GLN A 555 0.12 -17.59 26.58
C GLN A 555 0.90 -16.74 27.61
N TYR A 556 0.19 -16.12 28.53
CA TYR A 556 0.73 -15.08 29.41
C TYR A 556 1.77 -15.59 30.41
N ALA A 557 1.64 -16.82 30.90
CA ALA A 557 2.58 -17.41 31.85
C ALA A 557 3.93 -17.69 31.20
N GLU A 558 3.90 -18.25 30.00
CA GLU A 558 5.08 -18.55 29.19
C GLU A 558 5.74 -17.25 28.69
N ALA A 559 4.94 -16.26 28.27
CA ALA A 559 5.41 -14.93 27.90
C ALA A 559 6.14 -14.25 29.06
N LYS A 560 5.59 -14.29 30.27
CA LYS A 560 6.24 -13.79 31.49
C LYS A 560 7.60 -14.45 31.71
N ASN A 561 7.68 -15.78 31.55
CA ASN A 561 8.94 -16.50 31.71
C ASN A 561 9.97 -16.05 30.65
N ALA A 562 9.56 -15.93 29.41
CA ALA A 562 10.41 -15.44 28.34
C ALA A 562 10.95 -14.02 28.60
N PHE A 563 10.10 -13.09 29.01
CA PHE A 563 10.53 -11.73 29.38
C PHE A 563 11.41 -11.69 30.65
N SER A 564 11.25 -12.66 31.56
CA SER A 564 12.15 -12.79 32.70
C SER A 564 13.57 -13.14 32.27
N GLU A 565 13.75 -13.94 31.22
CA GLU A 565 15.08 -14.17 30.63
C GLU A 565 15.65 -12.90 30.00
N VAL A 566 14.80 -12.08 29.32
CA VAL A 566 15.22 -10.78 28.78
C VAL A 566 15.80 -9.89 29.90
N THR A 567 15.09 -9.74 31.02
CA THR A 567 15.54 -8.88 32.12
C THR A 567 16.78 -9.39 32.84
N LYS A 568 17.04 -10.71 32.83
CA LYS A 568 18.30 -11.28 33.30
C LYS A 568 19.48 -10.94 32.38
N LEU A 569 19.25 -11.00 31.06
CA LEU A 569 20.28 -10.74 30.06
C LEU A 569 20.50 -9.24 29.79
N ARG A 570 19.47 -8.44 29.99
CA ARG A 570 19.44 -6.99 29.77
C ARG A 570 18.62 -6.29 30.87
N PRO A 571 19.22 -6.10 32.06
CA PRO A 571 18.50 -5.46 33.19
C PRO A 571 18.08 -4.01 32.92
N ASP A 572 18.71 -3.37 31.95
CA ASP A 572 18.48 -2.00 31.51
C ASP A 572 17.39 -1.85 30.41
N TYR A 573 16.80 -2.97 29.97
CA TYR A 573 15.84 -3.00 28.86
C TYR A 573 14.37 -2.82 29.27
#